data_3c4b1f3244596ee78523e9ea22554996
#
_entry.id   3c4b1f3244596ee78523e9ea22554996
#
_cell.length_a   1.000
_cell.length_b   1.000
_cell.length_c   1.000
_cell.angle_alpha   90.00
_cell.angle_beta   90.00
_cell.angle_gamma   90.00
#
_symmetry.space_group_name_H-M   'P 1'
#
loop_
_entity.id
_entity.type
_entity.pdbx_description
1 polymer ?
#
loop_
_entity_poly.entity_id
_entity_poly.type
_entity_poly.pdbx_seq_one_letter_code
_entity_poly.pdbx_strand_id
1 'polypeptide(L)'
;MSRIKGILYAAVSSSTFGLAPFFSITLLLIGFSAFEVLSYRWGIASVVLIIFGLFSGCDFRLKRKDFAVVFALSLLRAITSFSLIIAYQNIASGVASTIHFMYPLAVALVMMFVFREKRSVWVIVAVLMSLSGASVLSLGGADVKDGNVSIGLVSACVSVFSYAAYIIGVRNTRVVKINSTVLTCYVMSLGA
;
A
#
# COMPACT_ATOMS: atom_id res chain seq x y z
N MET A 1 5.46 2.91 25.23
CA MET A 1 4.76 4.05 24.57
C MET A 1 3.36 4.16 25.15
N SER A 2 2.87 5.34 25.52
CA SER A 2 1.50 5.47 26.01
C SER A 2 0.51 5.18 24.86
N ARG A 3 -0.62 4.56 25.16
CA ARG A 3 -1.67 4.20 24.18
C ARG A 3 -2.12 5.42 23.35
N ILE A 4 -2.16 6.59 23.98
CA ILE A 4 -2.53 7.86 23.33
C ILE A 4 -1.50 8.26 22.27
N LYS A 5 -0.20 8.16 22.55
CA LYS A 5 0.85 8.45 21.54
C LYS A 5 0.74 7.54 20.33
N GLY A 6 0.45 6.25 20.52
CA GLY A 6 0.24 5.32 19.43
C GLY A 6 -0.96 5.69 18.54
N ILE A 7 -2.08 6.10 19.14
CA ILE A 7 -3.26 6.56 18.42
C ILE A 7 -2.97 7.84 17.63
N LEU A 8 -2.26 8.82 18.23
CA LEU A 8 -1.88 10.06 17.55
C LEU A 8 -0.97 9.80 16.36
N TYR A 9 0.06 8.95 16.50
CA TYR A 9 0.93 8.57 15.38
C TYR A 9 0.15 7.86 14.26
N ALA A 10 -0.77 6.97 14.60
CA ALA A 10 -1.62 6.30 13.61
C ALA A 10 -2.53 7.31 12.88
N ALA A 11 -3.15 8.24 13.59
CA ALA A 11 -4.01 9.27 13.02
C ALA A 11 -3.24 10.19 12.06
N VAL A 12 -2.07 10.69 12.46
CA VAL A 12 -1.20 11.52 11.60
C VAL A 12 -0.74 10.74 10.38
N SER A 13 -0.30 9.50 10.54
CA SER A 13 0.11 8.63 9.44
C SER A 13 -1.02 8.40 8.43
N SER A 14 -2.23 8.11 8.91
CA SER A 14 -3.39 7.88 8.05
C SER A 14 -3.81 9.14 7.30
N SER A 15 -3.79 10.31 7.96
CA SER A 15 -4.10 11.59 7.33
C SER A 15 -3.09 11.93 6.22
N THR A 16 -1.80 11.73 6.49
CA THR A 16 -0.74 11.96 5.50
C THR A 16 -0.85 11.00 4.31
N PHE A 17 -1.25 9.75 4.57
CA PHE A 17 -1.46 8.77 3.51
C PHE A 17 -2.60 9.16 2.56
N GLY A 18 -3.65 9.81 3.06
CA GLY A 18 -4.77 10.33 2.27
C GLY A 18 -4.35 11.40 1.25
N LEU A 19 -3.24 12.12 1.47
CA LEU A 19 -2.71 13.10 0.54
C LEU A 19 -1.96 12.47 -0.65
N ALA A 20 -1.55 11.22 -0.54
CA ALA A 20 -0.77 10.55 -1.58
C ALA A 20 -1.48 10.46 -2.95
N PRO A 21 -2.79 10.15 -3.04
CA PRO A 21 -3.54 10.20 -4.30
C PRO A 21 -3.54 11.60 -4.91
N PHE A 22 -3.77 12.63 -4.09
CA PHE A 22 -3.81 14.02 -4.55
C PHE A 22 -2.52 14.42 -5.28
N PHE A 23 -1.36 14.23 -4.65
CA PHE A 23 -0.08 14.55 -5.27
C PHE A 23 0.21 13.70 -6.51
N SER A 24 -0.15 12.41 -6.49
CA SER A 24 0.08 11.54 -7.63
C SER A 24 -0.73 11.98 -8.84
N ILE A 25 -2.01 12.30 -8.65
CA ILE A 25 -2.90 12.73 -9.73
C ILE A 25 -2.48 14.08 -10.28
N THR A 26 -2.09 15.03 -9.41
CA THR A 26 -1.59 16.33 -9.85
C THR A 26 -0.37 16.18 -10.76
N LEU A 27 0.58 15.31 -10.42
CA LEU A 27 1.75 15.04 -11.25
C LEU A 27 1.36 14.38 -12.59
N LEU A 28 0.44 13.43 -12.58
CA LEU A 28 -0.07 12.79 -13.80
C LEU A 28 -0.77 13.81 -14.73
N LEU A 29 -1.53 14.77 -14.17
CA LEU A 29 -2.21 15.81 -14.94
C LEU A 29 -1.25 16.82 -15.58
N ILE A 30 -0.06 17.03 -14.99
CA ILE A 30 1.01 17.88 -15.53
C ILE A 30 1.78 17.15 -16.65
N GLY A 31 1.53 15.84 -16.86
CA GLY A 31 2.11 15.07 -17.95
C GLY A 31 3.23 14.10 -17.55
N PHE A 32 3.46 13.89 -16.24
CA PHE A 32 4.39 12.87 -15.78
C PHE A 32 3.84 11.48 -16.04
N SER A 33 4.69 10.55 -16.45
CA SER A 33 4.35 9.14 -16.57
C SER A 33 4.19 8.47 -15.20
N ALA A 34 3.47 7.34 -15.15
CA ALA A 34 3.30 6.57 -13.93
C ALA A 34 4.63 6.15 -13.29
N PHE A 35 5.63 5.82 -14.12
CA PHE A 35 6.98 5.48 -13.67
C PHE A 35 7.71 6.65 -13.03
N GLU A 36 7.67 7.81 -13.66
CA GLU A 36 8.31 9.02 -13.13
C GLU A 36 7.71 9.41 -11.78
N VAL A 37 6.38 9.45 -11.68
CA VAL A 37 5.69 9.74 -10.41
C VAL A 37 6.13 8.77 -9.32
N LEU A 38 6.23 7.48 -9.63
CA LEU A 38 6.62 6.46 -8.67
C LEU A 38 8.08 6.59 -8.26
N SER A 39 8.99 6.75 -9.23
CA SER A 39 10.43 6.89 -8.99
C SER A 39 10.75 8.12 -8.16
N TYR A 40 10.17 9.27 -8.47
CA TYR A 40 10.37 10.49 -7.67
C TYR A 40 9.86 10.31 -6.24
N ARG A 41 8.65 9.77 -6.06
CA ARG A 41 8.08 9.56 -4.72
C ARG A 41 8.92 8.61 -3.88
N TRP A 42 9.36 7.51 -4.45
CA TRP A 42 10.13 6.51 -3.72
C TRP A 42 11.58 6.90 -3.56
N GLY A 43 12.18 7.53 -4.56
CA GLY A 43 13.52 8.07 -4.48
C GLY A 43 13.65 9.09 -3.35
N ILE A 44 12.77 10.10 -3.33
CA ILE A 44 12.75 11.11 -2.26
C ILE A 44 12.50 10.47 -0.90
N ALA A 45 11.51 9.57 -0.79
CA ALA A 45 11.21 8.89 0.45
C ALA A 45 12.40 8.04 0.96
N SER A 46 13.13 7.39 0.05
CA SER A 46 14.32 6.61 0.39
C SER A 46 15.44 7.49 0.94
N VAL A 47 15.70 8.63 0.30
CA VAL A 47 16.72 9.59 0.77
C VAL A 47 16.35 10.11 2.17
N VAL A 48 15.09 10.51 2.38
CA VAL A 48 14.62 10.98 3.69
C VAL A 48 14.77 9.89 4.76
N LEU A 49 14.40 8.64 4.43
CA LEU A 49 14.51 7.51 5.36
C LEU A 49 15.98 7.15 5.67
N ILE A 50 16.90 7.27 4.69
CA ILE A 50 18.33 7.07 4.93
C ILE A 50 18.83 8.13 5.92
N ILE A 51 18.56 9.40 5.64
CA ILE A 51 18.97 10.51 6.50
C ILE A 51 18.41 10.31 7.92
N PHE A 52 17.12 10.06 8.04
CA PHE A 52 16.46 9.82 9.33
C PHE A 52 17.04 8.60 10.06
N GLY A 53 17.28 7.51 9.36
CA GLY A 53 17.85 6.28 9.92
C GLY A 53 19.27 6.48 10.42
N LEU A 54 20.12 7.24 9.70
CA LEU A 54 21.45 7.59 10.13
C LEU A 54 21.45 8.43 11.42
N PHE A 55 20.59 9.47 11.47
CA PHE A 55 20.44 10.29 12.69
C PHE A 55 19.87 9.50 13.88
N SER A 56 19.04 8.48 13.60
CA SER A 56 18.46 7.62 14.64
C SER A 56 19.36 6.46 15.04
N GLY A 57 20.58 6.35 14.49
CA GLY A 57 21.54 5.28 14.79
C GLY A 57 21.06 3.89 14.34
N CYS A 58 20.22 3.80 13.31
CA CYS A 58 19.74 2.52 12.79
C CYS A 58 20.88 1.74 12.09
N ASP A 59 20.96 0.43 12.35
CA ASP A 59 21.88 -0.44 11.63
C ASP A 59 21.25 -0.88 10.30
N PHE A 60 21.83 -0.43 9.19
CA PHE A 60 21.42 -0.76 7.83
C PHE A 60 21.98 -2.10 7.32
N ARG A 61 22.65 -2.89 8.17
CA ARG A 61 23.21 -4.16 7.74
C ARG A 61 22.12 -5.20 7.52
N LEU A 62 22.01 -5.68 6.29
CA LEU A 62 21.11 -6.77 5.91
C LEU A 62 21.90 -8.06 5.69
N LYS A 63 21.42 -9.17 6.25
CA LYS A 63 21.95 -10.50 5.95
C LYS A 63 21.54 -10.90 4.53
N ARG A 64 22.40 -11.61 3.81
CA ARG A 64 22.12 -12.06 2.42
C ARG A 64 20.80 -12.84 2.30
N LYS A 65 20.42 -13.62 3.33
CA LYS A 65 19.16 -14.38 3.36
C LYS A 65 17.93 -13.48 3.50
N ASP A 66 18.07 -12.36 4.18
CA ASP A 66 16.98 -11.41 4.39
C ASP A 66 16.82 -10.50 3.16
N PHE A 67 17.89 -10.24 2.42
CA PHE A 67 17.87 -9.44 1.20
C PHE A 67 16.92 -10.01 0.13
N ALA A 68 16.96 -11.32 -0.13
CA ALA A 68 16.07 -11.95 -1.10
C ALA A 68 14.58 -11.77 -0.72
N VAL A 69 14.27 -11.87 0.57
CA VAL A 69 12.90 -11.63 1.07
C VAL A 69 12.51 -10.16 0.92
N VAL A 70 13.40 -9.25 1.30
CA VAL A 70 13.17 -7.81 1.17
C VAL A 70 12.98 -7.42 -0.31
N PHE A 71 13.77 -8.00 -1.22
CA PHE A 71 13.61 -7.78 -2.65
C PHE A 71 12.25 -8.26 -3.17
N ALA A 72 11.80 -9.46 -2.78
CA ALA A 72 10.47 -9.96 -3.14
C ALA A 72 9.35 -9.05 -2.59
N LEU A 73 9.49 -8.56 -1.36
CA LEU A 73 8.56 -7.62 -0.76
C LEU A 73 8.56 -6.26 -1.45
N SER A 74 9.74 -5.79 -1.88
CA SER A 74 9.87 -4.57 -2.68
C SER A 74 9.13 -4.71 -4.01
N LEU A 75 9.25 -5.84 -4.70
CA LEU A 75 8.54 -6.10 -5.94
C LEU A 75 7.02 -6.11 -5.74
N LEU A 76 6.52 -6.76 -4.70
CA LEU A 76 5.08 -6.72 -4.35
C LEU A 76 4.61 -5.30 -4.08
N ARG A 77 5.41 -4.51 -3.39
CA ARG A 77 5.11 -3.11 -3.11
C ARG A 77 5.13 -2.25 -4.37
N ALA A 78 6.08 -2.49 -5.29
CA ALA A 78 6.16 -1.84 -6.59
C ALA A 78 4.91 -2.14 -7.43
N ILE A 79 4.54 -3.42 -7.56
CA ILE A 79 3.31 -3.85 -8.25
C ILE A 79 2.09 -3.14 -7.66
N THR A 80 1.98 -3.09 -6.34
CA THR A 80 0.88 -2.39 -5.65
C THR A 80 0.79 -0.92 -6.08
N SER A 81 1.89 -0.20 -5.98
CA SER A 81 1.90 1.25 -6.25
C SER A 81 1.68 1.55 -7.72
N PHE A 82 2.28 0.77 -8.62
CA PHE A 82 2.11 0.91 -10.06
C PHE A 82 0.67 0.61 -10.49
N SER A 83 0.10 -0.49 -10.01
CA SER A 83 -1.30 -0.84 -10.29
C SER A 83 -2.27 0.23 -9.78
N LEU A 84 -1.99 0.82 -8.61
CA LEU A 84 -2.82 1.87 -8.06
C LEU A 84 -2.75 3.17 -8.90
N ILE A 85 -1.58 3.51 -9.43
CA ILE A 85 -1.43 4.66 -10.34
C ILE A 85 -2.20 4.42 -11.64
N ILE A 86 -2.11 3.21 -12.22
CA ILE A 86 -2.91 2.85 -13.39
C ILE A 86 -4.41 2.95 -13.08
N ALA A 87 -4.83 2.53 -11.90
CA ALA A 87 -6.21 2.70 -11.48
C ALA A 87 -6.64 4.18 -11.46
N TYR A 88 -5.81 5.09 -10.93
CA TYR A 88 -6.08 6.53 -10.91
C TYR A 88 -6.16 7.16 -12.30
N GLN A 89 -5.49 6.60 -13.29
CA GLN A 89 -5.58 7.06 -14.68
C GLN A 89 -6.87 6.62 -15.38
N ASN A 90 -7.52 5.57 -14.88
CA ASN A 90 -8.65 4.92 -15.56
C ASN A 90 -9.98 5.02 -14.82
N ILE A 91 -9.98 5.24 -13.49
CA ILE A 91 -11.19 5.41 -12.66
C ILE A 91 -11.00 6.54 -11.66
N ALA A 92 -12.10 7.08 -11.17
CA ALA A 92 -12.07 8.13 -10.16
C ALA A 92 -11.21 7.71 -8.97
N SER A 93 -10.33 8.59 -8.53
CA SER A 93 -9.35 8.32 -7.47
C SER A 93 -9.99 7.90 -6.15
N GLY A 94 -11.18 8.42 -5.84
CA GLY A 94 -11.96 8.00 -4.68
C GLY A 94 -12.38 6.53 -4.77
N VAL A 95 -12.83 6.07 -5.94
CA VAL A 95 -13.21 4.67 -6.19
C VAL A 95 -11.97 3.78 -6.09
N ALA A 96 -10.89 4.12 -6.78
CA ALA A 96 -9.64 3.35 -6.75
C ALA A 96 -9.08 3.24 -5.33
N SER A 97 -9.05 4.35 -4.57
CA SER A 97 -8.58 4.36 -3.19
C SER A 97 -9.47 3.53 -2.27
N THR A 98 -10.79 3.61 -2.43
CA THR A 98 -11.73 2.81 -1.62
C THR A 98 -11.53 1.32 -1.87
N ILE A 99 -11.40 0.90 -3.13
CA ILE A 99 -11.09 -0.49 -3.46
C ILE A 99 -9.74 -0.89 -2.84
N HIS A 100 -8.69 -0.06 -3.00
CA HIS A 100 -7.39 -0.35 -2.43
C HIS A 100 -7.45 -0.53 -0.90
N PHE A 101 -8.20 0.31 -0.18
CA PHE A 101 -8.35 0.20 1.27
C PHE A 101 -9.11 -1.05 1.73
N MET A 102 -9.56 -1.90 0.83
CA MET A 102 -10.06 -3.24 1.18
C MET A 102 -8.92 -4.26 1.45
N TYR A 103 -7.64 -3.88 1.30
CA TYR A 103 -6.53 -4.79 1.58
C TYR A 103 -6.52 -5.41 3.00
N PRO A 104 -6.93 -4.72 4.10
CA PRO A 104 -6.97 -5.35 5.41
C PRO A 104 -7.95 -6.53 5.45
N LEU A 105 -9.02 -6.41 4.64
CA LEU A 105 -9.99 -7.48 4.45
C LEU A 105 -9.36 -8.68 3.74
N ALA A 106 -8.66 -8.43 2.63
CA ALA A 106 -7.94 -9.48 1.91
C ALA A 106 -6.92 -10.17 2.83
N VAL A 107 -6.16 -9.40 3.64
CA VAL A 107 -5.25 -9.95 4.65
C VAL A 107 -6.00 -10.83 5.66
N ALA A 108 -7.12 -10.35 6.21
CA ALA A 108 -7.91 -11.09 7.19
C ALA A 108 -8.46 -12.40 6.62
N LEU A 109 -8.95 -12.37 5.37
CA LEU A 109 -9.43 -13.58 4.69
C LEU A 109 -8.30 -14.61 4.48
N VAL A 110 -7.14 -14.18 4.00
CA VAL A 110 -5.99 -15.07 3.81
C VAL A 110 -5.53 -15.66 5.16
N MET A 111 -5.45 -14.82 6.21
CA MET A 111 -5.07 -15.32 7.56
C MET A 111 -6.08 -16.34 8.08
N MET A 112 -7.36 -16.14 7.82
CA MET A 112 -8.42 -17.03 8.27
C MET A 112 -8.47 -18.34 7.47
N PHE A 113 -8.33 -18.29 6.14
CA PHE A 113 -8.47 -19.47 5.29
C PHE A 113 -7.17 -20.24 5.09
N VAL A 114 -6.04 -19.55 4.89
CA VAL A 114 -4.74 -20.18 4.63
C VAL A 114 -4.02 -20.51 5.93
N PHE A 115 -3.96 -19.57 6.87
CA PHE A 115 -3.27 -19.75 8.15
C PHE A 115 -4.16 -20.30 9.26
N ARG A 116 -5.46 -20.54 8.96
CA ARG A 116 -6.43 -21.14 9.88
C ARG A 116 -6.55 -20.40 11.21
N GLU A 117 -6.35 -19.09 11.21
CA GLU A 117 -6.62 -18.26 12.39
C GLU A 117 -8.10 -18.32 12.77
N LYS A 118 -8.41 -18.05 14.05
CA LYS A 118 -9.79 -18.11 14.55
C LYS A 118 -10.72 -17.22 13.72
N ARG A 119 -11.80 -17.82 13.23
CA ARG A 119 -12.83 -17.09 12.47
C ARG A 119 -13.52 -16.09 13.39
N SER A 120 -13.48 -14.81 13.01
CA SER A 120 -14.21 -13.75 13.70
C SER A 120 -15.44 -13.37 12.88
N VAL A 121 -16.61 -13.44 13.49
CA VAL A 121 -17.85 -12.97 12.84
C VAL A 121 -17.75 -11.51 12.45
N TRP A 122 -17.06 -10.71 13.23
CA TRP A 122 -16.82 -9.29 12.93
C TRP A 122 -16.05 -9.06 11.63
N VAL A 123 -15.13 -9.96 11.28
CA VAL A 123 -14.42 -9.89 10.00
C VAL A 123 -15.39 -10.13 8.85
N ILE A 124 -16.30 -11.10 8.97
CA ILE A 124 -17.31 -11.38 7.94
C ILE A 124 -18.25 -10.18 7.76
N VAL A 125 -18.70 -9.58 8.86
CA VAL A 125 -19.53 -8.36 8.80
C VAL A 125 -18.76 -7.21 8.12
N ALA A 126 -17.49 -6.98 8.47
CA ALA A 126 -16.65 -5.97 7.84
C ALA A 126 -16.48 -6.22 6.34
N VAL A 127 -16.34 -7.48 5.91
CA VAL A 127 -16.31 -7.88 4.49
C VAL A 127 -17.57 -7.43 3.78
N LEU A 128 -18.72 -7.80 4.30
CA LEU A 128 -20.01 -7.48 3.68
C LEU A 128 -20.24 -5.96 3.60
N MET A 129 -19.90 -5.23 4.66
CA MET A 129 -19.99 -3.76 4.67
C MET A 129 -19.04 -3.11 3.65
N SER A 130 -17.81 -3.61 3.53
CA SER A 130 -16.83 -3.09 2.57
C SER A 130 -17.26 -3.35 1.13
N LEU A 131 -17.78 -4.54 0.83
CA LEU A 131 -18.32 -4.88 -0.49
C LEU A 131 -19.52 -4.01 -0.85
N SER A 132 -20.48 -3.82 0.09
CA SER A 132 -21.63 -2.97 -0.15
C SER A 132 -21.23 -1.51 -0.37
N GLY A 133 -20.32 -0.97 0.45
CA GLY A 133 -19.79 0.39 0.28
C GLY A 133 -19.07 0.59 -1.06
N ALA A 134 -18.23 -0.35 -1.47
CA ALA A 134 -17.55 -0.31 -2.77
C ALA A 134 -18.53 -0.39 -3.94
N SER A 135 -19.59 -1.21 -3.82
CA SER A 135 -20.65 -1.32 -4.85
C SER A 135 -21.41 -0.02 -5.02
N VAL A 136 -21.86 0.59 -3.91
CA VAL A 136 -22.57 1.88 -3.93
C VAL A 136 -21.69 2.96 -4.55
N LEU A 137 -20.41 3.02 -4.20
CA LEU A 137 -19.47 3.99 -4.73
C LEU A 137 -19.23 3.80 -6.24
N SER A 138 -19.16 2.55 -6.70
CA SER A 138 -19.00 2.22 -8.12
C SER A 138 -20.23 2.58 -8.95
N LEU A 139 -21.43 2.49 -8.38
CA LEU A 139 -22.68 2.86 -9.04
C LEU A 139 -22.93 4.39 -9.02
N GLY A 140 -22.43 5.08 -8.01
CA GLY A 140 -22.68 6.51 -7.77
C GLY A 140 -21.87 7.49 -8.63
N GLY A 141 -21.08 7.05 -9.58
CA GLY A 141 -20.36 7.94 -10.50
C GLY A 141 -18.85 7.66 -10.54
N ALA A 142 -18.50 6.63 -11.25
CA ALA A 142 -17.14 6.43 -11.72
C ALA A 142 -16.92 7.20 -13.04
N ASP A 143 -17.52 8.39 -13.19
CA ASP A 143 -17.31 9.20 -14.40
C ASP A 143 -15.85 9.58 -14.49
N VAL A 144 -15.17 8.83 -15.31
CA VAL A 144 -13.78 9.04 -15.66
C VAL A 144 -13.77 9.60 -17.06
N LYS A 145 -13.21 10.79 -17.18
CA LYS A 145 -12.86 11.31 -18.49
C LYS A 145 -11.93 10.31 -19.18
N ASP A 146 -12.36 9.76 -20.31
CA ASP A 146 -11.57 8.97 -21.26
C ASP A 146 -10.84 7.71 -20.76
N GLY A 147 -11.09 7.25 -19.54
CA GLY A 147 -10.45 6.06 -18.96
C GLY A 147 -11.20 4.77 -19.27
N ASN A 148 -10.47 3.64 -19.26
CA ASN A 148 -11.06 2.32 -19.36
C ASN A 148 -11.40 1.79 -17.96
N VAL A 149 -12.69 1.81 -17.61
CA VAL A 149 -13.20 1.39 -16.28
C VAL A 149 -12.75 -0.03 -15.93
N SER A 150 -12.77 -0.96 -16.90
CA SER A 150 -12.36 -2.35 -16.65
C SER A 150 -10.88 -2.44 -16.27
N ILE A 151 -10.00 -1.71 -16.97
CA ILE A 151 -8.57 -1.65 -16.63
C ILE A 151 -8.38 -1.04 -15.25
N GLY A 152 -9.08 0.04 -14.94
CA GLY A 152 -9.02 0.71 -13.65
C GLY A 152 -9.42 -0.20 -12.49
N LEU A 153 -10.56 -0.91 -12.62
CA LEU A 153 -11.05 -1.84 -11.59
C LEU A 153 -10.11 -3.04 -11.40
N VAL A 154 -9.65 -3.66 -12.49
CA VAL A 154 -8.70 -4.77 -12.42
C VAL A 154 -7.40 -4.32 -11.74
N SER A 155 -6.86 -3.17 -12.13
CA SER A 155 -5.64 -2.62 -11.54
C SER A 155 -5.82 -2.30 -10.05
N ALA A 156 -6.97 -1.74 -9.65
CA ALA A 156 -7.29 -1.53 -8.24
C ALA A 156 -7.34 -2.85 -7.46
N CYS A 157 -7.98 -3.90 -8.01
CA CYS A 157 -8.00 -5.23 -7.39
C CYS A 157 -6.59 -5.83 -7.28
N VAL A 158 -5.76 -5.74 -8.32
CA VAL A 158 -4.36 -6.19 -8.28
C VAL A 158 -3.61 -5.49 -7.16
N SER A 159 -3.83 -4.19 -6.96
CA SER A 159 -3.20 -3.44 -5.86
C SER A 159 -3.61 -3.95 -4.47
N VAL A 160 -4.85 -4.40 -4.29
CA VAL A 160 -5.34 -4.99 -3.03
C VAL A 160 -4.60 -6.28 -2.71
N PHE A 161 -4.58 -7.21 -3.68
CA PHE A 161 -3.97 -8.53 -3.45
C PHE A 161 -2.45 -8.47 -3.30
N SER A 162 -1.77 -7.66 -4.11
CA SER A 162 -0.32 -7.49 -4.00
C SER A 162 0.08 -6.83 -2.69
N TYR A 163 -0.70 -5.85 -2.21
CA TYR A 163 -0.44 -5.23 -0.91
C TYR A 163 -0.77 -6.16 0.27
N ALA A 164 -1.83 -6.94 0.16
CA ALA A 164 -2.15 -7.98 1.15
C ALA A 164 -1.02 -9.02 1.23
N ALA A 165 -0.51 -9.48 0.09
CA ALA A 165 0.63 -10.39 0.02
C ALA A 165 1.90 -9.76 0.64
N TYR A 166 2.17 -8.48 0.38
CA TYR A 166 3.26 -7.73 1.02
C TYR A 166 3.13 -7.74 2.55
N ILE A 167 1.96 -7.38 3.10
CA ILE A 167 1.74 -7.34 4.56
C ILE A 167 1.89 -8.72 5.19
N ILE A 168 1.30 -9.75 4.58
CA ILE A 168 1.42 -11.14 5.05
C ILE A 168 2.88 -11.59 4.98
N GLY A 169 3.59 -11.24 3.91
CA GLY A 169 5.01 -11.52 3.74
C GLY A 169 5.86 -10.87 4.83
N VAL A 170 5.64 -9.60 5.15
CA VAL A 170 6.32 -8.92 6.27
C VAL A 170 6.03 -9.60 7.60
N ARG A 171 4.75 -9.94 7.86
CA ARG A 171 4.33 -10.56 9.14
C ARG A 171 4.92 -11.95 9.37
N ASN A 172 4.95 -12.77 8.31
CA ASN A 172 5.27 -14.19 8.41
C ASN A 172 6.73 -14.54 8.10
N THR A 173 7.55 -13.55 7.79
CA THR A 173 8.97 -13.77 7.48
C THR A 173 9.88 -13.18 8.55
N ARG A 174 11.17 -13.49 8.44
CA ARG A 174 12.19 -13.01 9.39
C ARG A 174 12.36 -11.51 9.40
N VAL A 175 11.95 -10.83 8.33
CA VAL A 175 12.09 -9.39 8.18
C VAL A 175 11.24 -8.59 9.18
N VAL A 176 10.26 -9.20 9.84
CA VAL A 176 9.51 -8.57 10.93
C VAL A 176 10.39 -8.12 12.09
N LYS A 177 11.58 -8.72 12.25
CA LYS A 177 12.57 -8.38 13.29
C LYS A 177 13.49 -7.22 12.89
N ILE A 178 13.48 -6.82 11.61
CA ILE A 178 14.29 -5.71 11.12
C ILE A 178 13.63 -4.40 11.58
N ASN A 179 14.44 -3.39 11.88
CA ASN A 179 13.93 -2.07 12.21
C ASN A 179 13.01 -1.58 11.07
N SER A 180 11.83 -1.10 11.42
CA SER A 180 10.80 -0.67 10.45
C SER A 180 11.32 0.41 9.48
N THR A 181 12.13 1.36 9.96
CA THR A 181 12.73 2.41 9.12
C THR A 181 13.67 1.81 8.08
N VAL A 182 14.51 0.86 8.50
CA VAL A 182 15.46 0.17 7.62
C VAL A 182 14.74 -0.68 6.58
N LEU A 183 13.74 -1.47 7.01
CA LEU A 183 12.94 -2.29 6.11
C LEU A 183 12.23 -1.43 5.05
N THR A 184 11.57 -0.35 5.49
CA THR A 184 10.85 0.56 4.58
C THR A 184 11.80 1.25 3.61
N CYS A 185 12.98 1.67 4.09
CA CYS A 185 14.02 2.26 3.27
C CYS A 185 14.45 1.31 2.13
N TYR A 186 14.78 0.06 2.46
CA TYR A 186 15.15 -0.94 1.45
C TYR A 186 14.02 -1.25 0.48
N VAL A 187 12.79 -1.42 0.98
CA VAL A 187 11.61 -1.70 0.14
C VAL A 187 11.36 -0.57 -0.85
N MET A 188 11.52 0.68 -0.44
CA MET A 188 11.34 1.83 -1.33
C MET A 188 12.52 2.03 -2.27
N SER A 189 13.76 1.88 -1.80
CA SER A 189 14.96 2.04 -2.64
C SER A 189 15.08 0.98 -3.73
N LEU A 190 14.65 -0.25 -3.47
CA LEU A 190 14.70 -1.33 -4.46
C LEU A 190 13.51 -1.29 -5.44
N GLY A 191 12.47 -0.54 -5.12
CA GLY A 191 11.29 -0.42 -5.97
C GLY A 191 11.22 0.89 -6.76
N ALA A 192 12.15 1.81 -6.53
CA ALA A 192 12.26 3.08 -7.28
C ALA A 192 13.01 2.86 -8.59
#